data_834869b04e2448e830dab183dbcda6a0
#
_entry.id   834869b04e2448e830dab183dbcda6a0
#
_cell.length_a   1.000
_cell.length_b   1.000
_cell.length_c   1.000
_cell.angle_alpha   90.00
_cell.angle_beta   90.00
_cell.angle_gamma   90.00
#
_symmetry.space_group_name_H-M   'P 1'
#
loop_
_entity.id
_entity.type
_entity.pdbx_description
1 polymer ?
#
loop_
_entity_poly.entity_id
_entity_poly.type
_entity_poly.pdbx_seq_one_letter_code
_entity_poly.pdbx_strand_id
1 'polypeptide(L)'
;GTLCESQVMVDYLEAAYPATPLLPADPLAAAKVRELCTFIDLHLELVARELYGQAFFGGTVSQETQDRVRKQLGKNIPGFQRLAKFGPYVAGDSFTLADCAAYVSLPLVALATKKVLGEDLLAAAGIDWKAYAGLIAQRPSAQKVDADKKADAARMAAAAKAG
;
A
#
# COMPACT_ATOMS: atom_id res chain seq x y z
N GLY A 1 -20.79 -15.32 -8.46
CA GLY A 1 -21.17 -14.12 -7.69
C GLY A 1 -20.11 -13.04 -7.78
N THR A 2 -20.43 -11.83 -7.34
CA THR A 2 -19.51 -10.68 -7.29
C THR A 2 -19.07 -10.48 -5.84
N LEU A 3 -17.79 -10.18 -5.62
CA LEU A 3 -17.24 -9.81 -4.33
C LEU A 3 -16.79 -8.35 -4.38
N CYS A 4 -17.00 -7.64 -3.27
CA CYS A 4 -16.43 -6.35 -2.98
C CYS A 4 -15.41 -6.50 -1.85
N GLU A 5 -14.62 -5.46 -1.56
CA GLU A 5 -13.56 -5.42 -0.55
C GLU A 5 -12.35 -6.30 -0.88
N SER A 6 -11.19 -5.66 -1.04
CA SER A 6 -9.95 -6.34 -1.46
C SER A 6 -9.55 -7.48 -0.52
N GLN A 7 -9.69 -7.31 0.80
CA GLN A 7 -9.36 -8.35 1.77
C GLN A 7 -10.26 -9.58 1.63
N VAL A 8 -11.58 -9.39 1.39
CA VAL A 8 -12.52 -10.49 1.16
C VAL A 8 -12.20 -11.24 -0.13
N MET A 9 -11.84 -10.50 -1.21
CA MET A 9 -11.42 -11.12 -2.47
C MET A 9 -10.15 -11.96 -2.29
N VAL A 10 -9.20 -11.46 -1.52
CA VAL A 10 -7.94 -12.16 -1.22
C VAL A 10 -8.19 -13.41 -0.38
N ASP A 11 -9.01 -13.35 0.65
CA ASP A 11 -9.37 -14.53 1.45
C ASP A 11 -10.07 -15.60 0.60
N TYR A 12 -10.93 -15.18 -0.33
CA TYR A 12 -11.54 -16.10 -1.29
C TYR A 12 -10.48 -16.76 -2.20
N LEU A 13 -9.53 -15.98 -2.72
CA LEU A 13 -8.48 -16.51 -3.60
C LEU A 13 -7.57 -17.50 -2.86
N GLU A 14 -7.18 -17.21 -1.61
CA GLU A 14 -6.40 -18.13 -0.77
C GLU A 14 -7.14 -19.45 -0.53
N ALA A 15 -8.45 -19.41 -0.31
CA ALA A 15 -9.25 -20.60 -0.10
C ALA A 15 -9.51 -21.38 -1.41
N ALA A 16 -9.77 -20.67 -2.52
CA ALA A 16 -10.13 -21.30 -3.79
C ALA A 16 -8.91 -21.82 -4.59
N TYR A 17 -7.72 -21.24 -4.37
CA TYR A 17 -6.49 -21.55 -5.12
C TYR A 17 -5.29 -21.83 -4.19
N PRO A 18 -5.37 -22.86 -3.34
CA PRO A 18 -4.39 -23.13 -2.28
C PRO A 18 -3.03 -23.63 -2.77
N ALA A 19 -2.85 -23.84 -4.09
CA ALA A 19 -1.61 -24.34 -4.65
C ALA A 19 -0.42 -23.37 -4.53
N THR A 20 -0.70 -22.07 -4.38
CA THR A 20 0.34 -21.04 -4.24
C THR A 20 -0.08 -20.06 -3.13
N PRO A 21 -0.04 -20.48 -1.86
CA PRO A 21 -0.53 -19.68 -0.76
C PRO A 21 0.39 -18.48 -0.53
N LEU A 22 -0.22 -17.32 -0.24
CA LEU A 22 0.48 -16.12 0.20
C LEU A 22 0.33 -15.89 1.71
N LEU A 23 -0.31 -16.84 2.40
CA LEU A 23 -0.39 -16.89 3.85
C LEU A 23 0.42 -18.09 4.39
N PRO A 24 1.14 -17.93 5.52
CA PRO A 24 1.76 -19.05 6.21
C PRO A 24 0.74 -20.11 6.63
N ALA A 25 1.17 -21.37 6.69
CA ALA A 25 0.33 -22.48 7.15
C ALA A 25 0.00 -22.42 8.65
N ASP A 26 0.91 -21.84 9.45
CA ASP A 26 0.67 -21.62 10.88
C ASP A 26 -0.42 -20.54 11.08
N PRO A 27 -1.50 -20.82 11.83
CA PRO A 27 -2.61 -19.89 12.00
C PRO A 27 -2.21 -18.55 12.62
N LEU A 28 -1.28 -18.54 13.58
CA LEU A 28 -0.83 -17.31 14.22
C LEU A 28 0.03 -16.49 13.26
N ALA A 29 0.93 -17.12 12.52
CA ALA A 29 1.71 -16.43 11.49
C ALA A 29 0.83 -15.88 10.38
N ALA A 30 -0.19 -16.61 9.94
CA ALA A 30 -1.19 -16.12 8.98
C ALA A 30 -1.97 -14.91 9.53
N ALA A 31 -2.36 -14.95 10.80
CA ALA A 31 -3.03 -13.83 11.46
C ALA A 31 -2.12 -12.59 11.52
N LYS A 32 -0.82 -12.76 11.78
CA LYS A 32 0.17 -11.67 11.76
C LYS A 32 0.34 -11.03 10.39
N VAL A 33 0.28 -11.81 9.31
CA VAL A 33 0.28 -11.27 7.95
C VAL A 33 -0.99 -10.44 7.70
N ARG A 34 -2.17 -10.94 8.09
CA ARG A 34 -3.44 -10.21 7.97
C ARG A 34 -3.46 -8.94 8.83
N GLU A 35 -2.91 -9.00 10.05
CA GLU A 35 -2.73 -7.81 10.92
C GLU A 35 -1.95 -6.72 10.20
N LEU A 36 -0.85 -7.09 9.52
CA LEU A 36 -0.04 -6.17 8.73
C LEU A 36 -0.81 -5.58 7.55
N CYS A 37 -1.53 -6.41 6.76
CA CYS A 37 -2.39 -5.93 5.68
C CYS A 37 -3.40 -4.90 6.20
N THR A 38 -4.14 -5.26 7.24
CA THR A 38 -5.14 -4.37 7.86
C THR A 38 -4.53 -3.08 8.37
N PHE A 39 -3.33 -3.16 8.98
CA PHE A 39 -2.64 -1.97 9.47
C PHE A 39 -2.21 -1.04 8.34
N ILE A 40 -1.67 -1.59 7.26
CA ILE A 40 -1.27 -0.83 6.07
C ILE A 40 -2.49 -0.13 5.47
N ASP A 41 -3.59 -0.87 5.27
CA ASP A 41 -4.79 -0.36 4.62
C ASP A 41 -5.48 0.72 5.47
N LEU A 42 -5.75 0.45 6.75
CA LEU A 42 -6.57 1.33 7.59
C LEU A 42 -5.78 2.45 8.26
N HIS A 43 -4.52 2.19 8.66
CA HIS A 43 -3.75 3.12 9.48
C HIS A 43 -2.69 3.90 8.72
N LEU A 44 -2.32 3.47 7.52
CA LEU A 44 -1.40 4.22 6.66
C LEU A 44 -2.13 4.75 5.43
N GLU A 45 -2.64 3.88 4.56
CA GLU A 45 -3.18 4.26 3.27
C GLU A 45 -4.49 5.05 3.40
N LEU A 46 -5.47 4.55 4.18
CA LEU A 46 -6.74 5.24 4.36
C LEU A 46 -6.57 6.64 4.99
N VAL A 47 -5.60 6.79 5.89
CA VAL A 47 -5.27 8.10 6.48
C VAL A 47 -4.61 9.01 5.43
N ALA A 48 -3.64 8.52 4.67
CA ALA A 48 -2.99 9.30 3.62
C ALA A 48 -3.93 9.64 2.45
N ARG A 49 -4.97 8.83 2.22
CA ARG A 49 -5.98 9.02 1.17
C ARG A 49 -6.71 10.36 1.30
N GLU A 50 -6.83 10.91 2.48
CA GLU A 50 -7.39 12.24 2.69
C GLU A 50 -6.59 13.35 1.96
N LEU A 51 -5.32 13.08 1.63
CA LEU A 51 -4.48 14.01 0.87
C LEU A 51 -4.56 13.81 -0.66
N TYR A 52 -5.15 12.71 -1.14
CA TYR A 52 -5.10 12.31 -2.56
C TYR A 52 -5.76 13.33 -3.48
N GLY A 53 -6.82 13.99 -3.04
CA GLY A 53 -7.46 15.06 -3.81
C GLY A 53 -6.45 16.12 -4.29
N GLN A 54 -5.59 16.58 -3.39
CA GLN A 54 -4.53 17.55 -3.73
C GLN A 54 -3.30 16.87 -4.35
N ALA A 55 -2.90 15.72 -3.83
CA ALA A 55 -1.67 15.07 -4.28
C ALA A 55 -1.71 14.59 -5.73
N PHE A 56 -2.89 14.11 -6.20
CA PHE A 56 -3.00 13.40 -7.47
C PHE A 56 -4.09 13.91 -8.42
N PHE A 57 -5.05 14.69 -7.92
CA PHE A 57 -6.24 15.07 -8.69
C PHE A 57 -6.46 16.59 -8.83
N GLY A 58 -5.45 17.40 -8.49
CA GLY A 58 -5.49 18.86 -8.68
C GLY A 58 -6.43 19.63 -7.75
N GLY A 59 -6.99 18.95 -6.74
CA GLY A 59 -7.81 19.59 -5.71
C GLY A 59 -6.99 20.30 -4.63
N THR A 60 -7.66 20.76 -3.59
CA THR A 60 -7.06 21.37 -2.40
C THR A 60 -7.51 20.65 -1.14
N VAL A 61 -6.61 20.52 -0.17
CA VAL A 61 -6.88 19.94 1.15
C VAL A 61 -6.68 21.02 2.21
N SER A 62 -7.64 21.17 3.11
CA SER A 62 -7.57 22.19 4.17
C SER A 62 -6.37 21.96 5.10
N GLN A 63 -5.85 23.05 5.70
CA GLN A 63 -4.75 22.95 6.65
C GLN A 63 -5.12 22.05 7.85
N GLU A 64 -6.35 22.13 8.33
CA GLU A 64 -6.86 21.28 9.42
C GLU A 64 -6.75 19.78 9.07
N THR A 65 -7.10 19.39 7.84
CA THR A 65 -6.96 18.00 7.37
C THR A 65 -5.49 17.61 7.25
N GLN A 66 -4.64 18.50 6.73
CA GLN A 66 -3.21 18.25 6.65
C GLN A 66 -2.59 18.00 8.02
N ASP A 67 -2.93 18.84 9.01
CA ASP A 67 -2.43 18.71 10.39
C ASP A 67 -2.94 17.42 11.06
N ARG A 68 -4.20 17.07 10.84
CA ARG A 68 -4.80 15.83 11.34
C ARG A 68 -4.08 14.62 10.75
N VAL A 69 -3.89 14.57 9.43
CA VAL A 69 -3.20 13.47 8.75
C VAL A 69 -1.75 13.35 9.23
N ARG A 70 -1.02 14.47 9.32
CA ARG A 70 0.35 14.48 9.86
C ARG A 70 0.41 13.90 11.27
N LYS A 71 -0.51 14.30 12.14
CA LYS A 71 -0.59 13.82 13.53
C LYS A 71 -0.91 12.32 13.59
N GLN A 72 -1.86 11.85 12.76
CA GLN A 72 -2.24 10.43 12.73
C GLN A 72 -1.11 9.55 12.20
N LEU A 73 -0.53 9.90 11.03
CA LEU A 73 0.59 9.15 10.48
C LEU A 73 1.81 9.18 11.40
N GLY A 74 2.07 10.30 12.09
CA GLY A 74 3.14 10.40 13.10
C GLY A 74 3.00 9.40 14.27
N LYS A 75 1.78 8.94 14.56
CA LYS A 75 1.52 7.86 15.53
C LYS A 75 1.54 6.47 14.88
N ASN A 76 0.97 6.37 13.68
CA ASN A 76 0.74 5.09 13.04
C ASN A 76 2.01 4.52 12.42
N ILE A 77 2.91 5.34 11.87
CA ILE A 77 4.17 4.88 11.28
C ILE A 77 5.06 4.16 12.30
N PRO A 78 5.30 4.68 13.52
CA PRO A 78 5.99 3.90 14.56
C PRO A 78 5.27 2.62 14.96
N GLY A 79 3.93 2.59 14.91
CA GLY A 79 3.14 1.38 15.11
C GLY A 79 3.41 0.34 14.01
N PHE A 80 3.39 0.76 12.75
CA PHE A 80 3.73 -0.07 11.62
C PHE A 80 5.15 -0.65 11.71
N GLN A 81 6.15 0.17 12.10
CA GLN A 81 7.54 -0.27 12.25
C GLN A 81 7.72 -1.37 13.31
N ARG A 82 6.85 -1.44 14.31
CA ARG A 82 6.87 -2.53 15.30
C ARG A 82 6.32 -3.85 14.75
N LEU A 83 5.46 -3.78 13.76
CA LEU A 83 4.85 -4.95 13.11
C LEU A 83 5.70 -5.42 11.92
N ALA A 84 6.22 -4.49 11.13
CA ALA A 84 7.00 -4.76 9.93
C ALA A 84 8.43 -5.21 10.27
N LYS A 85 8.94 -6.19 9.54
CA LYS A 85 10.28 -6.77 9.75
C LYS A 85 11.28 -6.34 8.68
N PHE A 86 10.83 -6.19 7.42
CA PHE A 86 11.69 -5.89 6.26
C PHE A 86 12.94 -6.78 6.16
N GLY A 87 12.76 -8.08 6.20
CA GLY A 87 13.87 -9.01 6.17
C GLY A 87 13.77 -10.18 5.18
N PRO A 88 13.77 -9.98 3.85
CA PRO A 88 13.67 -8.73 3.06
C PRO A 88 12.24 -8.27 2.79
N TYR A 89 11.24 -9.11 3.08
CA TYR A 89 9.82 -8.81 2.88
C TYR A 89 9.21 -8.16 4.12
N VAL A 90 8.08 -7.49 3.94
CA VAL A 90 7.48 -6.69 5.03
C VAL A 90 7.11 -7.53 6.25
N ALA A 91 6.69 -8.79 6.05
CA ALA A 91 6.37 -9.72 7.13
C ALA A 91 7.58 -10.58 7.61
N GLY A 92 8.72 -10.56 6.92
CA GLY A 92 9.91 -11.33 7.27
C GLY A 92 10.69 -11.84 6.06
N ASP A 93 10.97 -13.14 6.02
CA ASP A 93 11.83 -13.79 5.03
C ASP A 93 11.08 -14.28 3.77
N SER A 94 9.76 -14.33 3.81
CA SER A 94 8.93 -14.87 2.74
C SER A 94 7.97 -13.82 2.21
N PHE A 95 7.72 -13.85 0.88
CA PHE A 95 6.72 -13.01 0.24
C PHE A 95 5.31 -13.45 0.62
N THR A 96 4.50 -12.51 1.08
CA THR A 96 3.16 -12.76 1.61
C THR A 96 2.14 -11.75 1.05
N LEU A 97 0.86 -11.89 1.46
CA LEU A 97 -0.19 -10.91 1.17
C LEU A 97 0.17 -9.50 1.67
N ALA A 98 0.90 -9.39 2.77
CA ALA A 98 1.32 -8.10 3.31
C ALA A 98 2.25 -7.35 2.34
N ASP A 99 3.03 -8.06 1.52
CA ASP A 99 3.87 -7.45 0.49
C ASP A 99 3.03 -6.92 -0.68
N CYS A 100 1.92 -7.59 -1.01
CA CYS A 100 0.98 -7.09 -2.01
C CYS A 100 0.36 -5.76 -1.55
N ALA A 101 -0.10 -5.68 -0.30
CA ALA A 101 -0.64 -4.46 0.30
C ALA A 101 0.42 -3.35 0.38
N ALA A 102 1.61 -3.67 0.90
CA ALA A 102 2.70 -2.72 1.08
C ALA A 102 3.22 -2.14 -0.24
N TYR A 103 3.37 -2.98 -1.27
CA TYR A 103 3.86 -2.56 -2.59
C TYR A 103 2.97 -1.49 -3.24
N VAL A 104 1.67 -1.61 -3.08
CA VAL A 104 0.71 -0.64 -3.61
C VAL A 104 0.61 0.60 -2.73
N SER A 105 0.52 0.41 -1.42
CA SER A 105 0.13 1.46 -0.48
C SER A 105 1.29 2.35 -0.02
N LEU A 106 2.47 1.79 0.29
CA LEU A 106 3.59 2.59 0.81
C LEU A 106 4.05 3.71 -0.15
N PRO A 107 4.19 3.48 -1.48
CA PRO A 107 4.51 4.55 -2.41
C PRO A 107 3.45 5.67 -2.44
N LEU A 108 2.16 5.32 -2.33
CA LEU A 108 1.08 6.31 -2.32
C LEU A 108 1.11 7.17 -1.06
N VAL A 109 1.33 6.56 0.11
CA VAL A 109 1.51 7.28 1.39
C VAL A 109 2.69 8.24 1.31
N ALA A 110 3.85 7.76 0.84
CA ALA A 110 5.06 8.55 0.71
C ALA A 110 4.89 9.74 -0.25
N LEU A 111 4.33 9.49 -1.43
CA LEU A 111 4.13 10.52 -2.45
C LEU A 111 3.08 11.55 -2.04
N ALA A 112 1.97 11.12 -1.43
CA ALA A 112 0.93 12.02 -0.97
C ALA A 112 1.44 12.95 0.14
N THR A 113 2.11 12.40 1.15
CA THR A 113 2.69 13.19 2.23
C THR A 113 3.77 14.14 1.72
N LYS A 114 4.65 13.69 0.83
CA LYS A 114 5.67 14.55 0.23
C LYS A 114 5.07 15.71 -0.54
N LYS A 115 4.04 15.47 -1.37
CA LYS A 115 3.43 16.50 -2.22
C LYS A 115 2.61 17.52 -1.44
N VAL A 116 1.87 17.09 -0.43
CA VAL A 116 0.92 17.95 0.28
C VAL A 116 1.51 18.49 1.58
N LEU A 117 2.23 17.66 2.34
CA LEU A 117 2.81 18.05 3.62
C LEU A 117 4.27 18.52 3.49
N GLY A 118 4.87 18.44 2.29
CA GLY A 118 6.27 18.83 2.02
C GLY A 118 7.31 17.79 2.45
N GLU A 119 6.90 16.68 3.06
CA GLU A 119 7.79 15.67 3.64
C GLU A 119 7.30 14.25 3.38
N ASP A 120 8.20 13.36 2.96
CA ASP A 120 7.95 11.91 2.91
C ASP A 120 8.03 11.35 4.33
N LEU A 121 6.88 11.15 4.97
CA LEU A 121 6.82 10.72 6.37
C LEU A 121 7.33 9.28 6.58
N LEU A 122 7.31 8.42 5.56
CA LEU A 122 7.90 7.08 5.66
C LEU A 122 9.43 7.15 5.65
N ALA A 123 10.00 7.91 4.71
CA ALA A 123 11.44 8.11 4.64
C ALA A 123 11.97 8.86 5.87
N ALA A 124 11.26 9.87 6.37
CA ALA A 124 11.61 10.58 7.59
C ALA A 124 11.63 9.67 8.83
N ALA A 125 10.81 8.62 8.85
CA ALA A 125 10.81 7.58 9.88
C ALA A 125 11.87 6.48 9.64
N GLY A 126 12.71 6.60 8.62
CA GLY A 126 13.77 5.61 8.32
C GLY A 126 13.28 4.38 7.55
N ILE A 127 12.09 4.41 6.95
CA ILE A 127 11.58 3.32 6.11
C ILE A 127 12.05 3.53 4.68
N ASP A 128 12.99 2.70 4.22
CA ASP A 128 13.42 2.69 2.81
C ASP A 128 12.41 1.94 1.94
N TRP A 129 11.22 2.56 1.79
CA TRP A 129 10.17 2.01 0.97
C TRP A 129 10.54 1.90 -0.51
N LYS A 130 11.53 2.71 -0.98
CA LYS A 130 11.97 2.69 -2.38
C LYS A 130 12.79 1.44 -2.69
N ALA A 131 13.77 1.13 -1.84
CA ALA A 131 14.54 -0.11 -1.98
C ALA A 131 13.62 -1.34 -1.87
N TYR A 132 12.70 -1.33 -0.91
CA TYR A 132 11.69 -2.38 -0.76
C TYR A 132 10.79 -2.52 -2.00
N ALA A 133 10.21 -1.43 -2.50
CA ALA A 133 9.40 -1.46 -3.72
C ALA A 133 10.21 -1.93 -4.94
N GLY A 134 11.48 -1.53 -5.04
CA GLY A 134 12.41 -2.00 -6.07
C GLY A 134 12.65 -3.51 -6.01
N LEU A 135 12.71 -4.10 -4.81
CA LEU A 135 12.79 -5.55 -4.64
C LEU A 135 11.53 -6.25 -5.16
N ILE A 136 10.34 -5.77 -4.75
CA ILE A 136 9.06 -6.37 -5.16
C ILE A 136 8.84 -6.21 -6.68
N ALA A 137 9.22 -5.08 -7.26
CA ALA A 137 9.10 -4.79 -8.69
C ALA A 137 9.87 -5.79 -9.59
N GLN A 138 10.81 -6.55 -9.05
CA GLN A 138 11.51 -7.60 -9.81
C GLN A 138 10.65 -8.86 -10.04
N ARG A 139 9.56 -9.02 -9.31
CA ARG A 139 8.65 -10.17 -9.47
C ARG A 139 7.85 -10.06 -10.76
N PRO A 140 7.68 -11.15 -11.53
CA PRO A 140 6.90 -11.12 -12.78
C PRO A 140 5.47 -10.62 -12.58
N SER A 141 4.82 -10.97 -11.47
CA SER A 141 3.47 -10.50 -11.13
C SER A 141 3.42 -8.99 -10.90
N ALA A 142 4.43 -8.40 -10.22
CA ALA A 142 4.51 -6.96 -10.02
C ALA A 142 4.76 -6.22 -11.34
N GLN A 143 5.67 -6.74 -12.19
CA GLN A 143 5.94 -6.19 -13.52
C GLN A 143 4.68 -6.17 -14.39
N LYS A 144 3.88 -7.25 -14.36
CA LYS A 144 2.61 -7.30 -15.08
C LYS A 144 1.64 -6.23 -14.57
N VAL A 145 1.45 -6.13 -13.25
CA VAL A 145 0.56 -5.11 -12.65
C VAL A 145 1.01 -3.71 -13.01
N ASP A 146 2.30 -3.42 -12.96
CA ASP A 146 2.83 -2.11 -13.32
C ASP A 146 2.66 -1.78 -14.81
N ALA A 147 2.80 -2.78 -15.69
CA ALA A 147 2.52 -2.61 -17.12
C ALA A 147 1.02 -2.33 -17.36
N ASP A 148 0.13 -3.10 -16.72
CA ASP A 148 -1.31 -2.93 -16.82
C ASP A 148 -1.75 -1.54 -16.28
N LYS A 149 -1.21 -1.09 -15.16
CA LYS A 149 -1.45 0.26 -14.61
C LYS A 149 -1.03 1.38 -15.56
N LYS A 150 0.14 1.25 -16.21
CA LYS A 150 0.62 2.21 -17.20
C LYS A 150 -0.28 2.26 -18.43
N ALA A 151 -0.71 1.11 -18.92
CA ALA A 151 -1.62 1.02 -20.06
C ALA A 151 -2.98 1.65 -19.75
N ASP A 152 -3.53 1.37 -18.56
CA ASP A 152 -4.80 1.95 -18.11
C ASP A 152 -4.71 3.47 -17.94
N ALA A 153 -3.66 3.98 -17.32
CA ALA A 153 -3.42 5.42 -17.17
C ALA A 153 -3.32 6.13 -18.53
N ALA A 154 -2.65 5.52 -19.51
CA ALA A 154 -2.56 6.05 -20.87
C ALA A 154 -3.94 6.08 -21.56
N ARG A 155 -4.74 5.02 -21.38
CA ARG A 155 -6.12 4.95 -21.89
C ARG A 155 -7.00 6.03 -21.29
N MET A 156 -6.95 6.22 -19.97
CA MET A 156 -7.73 7.26 -19.28
C MET A 156 -7.32 8.67 -19.70
N ALA A 157 -6.01 8.93 -19.87
CA ALA A 157 -5.51 10.22 -20.34
C ALA A 157 -5.93 10.51 -21.78
N ALA A 158 -6.00 9.50 -22.66
CA ALA A 158 -6.50 9.64 -24.02
C ALA A 158 -8.00 9.94 -24.04
N ALA A 159 -8.79 9.24 -23.23
CA ALA A 159 -10.23 9.47 -23.12
C ALA A 159 -10.56 10.89 -22.63
N ALA A 160 -9.81 11.38 -21.61
CA ALA A 160 -10.00 12.74 -21.09
C ALA A 160 -9.64 13.87 -22.08
N LYS A 161 -8.87 13.59 -23.13
CA LYS A 161 -8.55 14.55 -24.19
C LYS A 161 -9.56 14.54 -25.37
N ALA A 162 -10.38 13.50 -25.44
CA ALA A 162 -11.34 13.30 -26.52
C ALA A 162 -12.76 13.81 -26.18
N GLY A 163 -13.04 14.11 -24.92
CA GLY A 163 -14.29 14.70 -24.44
C GLY A 163 -14.12 16.14 -23.98
#